data_0112a48f96f37133d90bede499096784
#
_entry.id   0112a48f96f37133d90bede499096784
#
_cell.length_a   1.000
_cell.length_b   1.000
_cell.length_c   1.000
_cell.angle_alpha   90.00
_cell.angle_beta   90.00
_cell.angle_gamma   90.00
#
_symmetry.space_group_name_H-M   'P 1'
#
loop_
_entity.id
_entity.type
_entity.pdbx_description
1 polymer ?
#
loop_
_entity_poly.entity_id
_entity_poly.type
_entity_poly.pdbx_seq_one_letter_code
_entity_poly.pdbx_strand_id
1 'polypeptide(L)'
;MSQSGFAQFGRAYIDRLEVAARQIPLAPVEQLAEALLGCWRERRQFFIFGNGGSAGNAIHLANDYLYGISRVTGHALRVHALPANSAVLTCLANDEGYEHIFAHQLAVLAQPGDVALAFSGSGNSPNVLRALECCKTRGVRSFAVLGYSGGKAKALADVPIHVAIDDMQISEDLQLVIGHMLMQWLYEHRDQAR
;
A
#
# COMPACT_ATOMS: atom_id res chain seq x y z
N MET A 1 -31.82 24.82 5.40
CA MET A 1 -30.72 24.20 6.15
C MET A 1 -29.52 25.12 6.04
N SER A 2 -29.04 25.68 7.16
CA SER A 2 -27.84 26.52 7.18
C SER A 2 -26.65 25.65 6.73
N GLN A 3 -26.00 26.03 5.61
CA GLN A 3 -24.75 25.37 5.22
C GLN A 3 -23.71 25.66 6.30
N SER A 4 -23.15 24.64 6.90
CA SER A 4 -22.04 24.79 7.85
C SER A 4 -20.87 25.48 7.14
N GLY A 5 -20.26 26.49 7.77
CA GLY A 5 -19.06 27.14 7.22
C GLY A 5 -17.91 26.15 7.11
N PHE A 6 -16.93 26.43 6.21
CA PHE A 6 -15.78 25.54 5.95
C PHE A 6 -15.04 25.11 7.24
N ALA A 7 -14.90 26.02 8.21
CA ALA A 7 -14.22 25.72 9.47
C ALA A 7 -14.93 24.61 10.28
N GLN A 8 -16.25 24.59 10.29
CA GLN A 8 -17.04 23.55 10.95
C GLN A 8 -16.93 22.20 10.19
N PHE A 9 -17.03 22.26 8.85
CA PHE A 9 -16.84 21.10 8.00
C PHE A 9 -15.45 20.49 8.19
N GLY A 10 -14.38 21.34 8.16
CA GLY A 10 -13.00 20.88 8.34
C GLY A 10 -12.74 20.21 9.69
N ARG A 11 -13.30 20.75 10.78
CA ARG A 11 -13.21 20.10 12.11
C ARG A 11 -13.88 18.73 12.09
N ALA A 12 -15.09 18.64 11.54
CA ALA A 12 -15.81 17.36 11.45
C ALA A 12 -15.06 16.32 10.58
N TYR A 13 -14.33 16.75 9.54
CA TYR A 13 -13.47 15.86 8.76
C TYR A 13 -12.31 15.32 9.60
N ILE A 14 -11.61 16.21 10.32
CA ILE A 14 -10.49 15.84 11.21
C ILE A 14 -10.95 14.87 12.30
N ASP A 15 -12.11 15.15 12.93
CA ASP A 15 -12.67 14.28 13.97
C ASP A 15 -12.96 12.87 13.42
N ARG A 16 -13.51 12.75 12.20
CA ARG A 16 -13.74 11.45 11.57
C ARG A 16 -12.43 10.74 11.23
N LEU A 17 -11.41 11.46 10.74
CA LEU A 17 -10.09 10.91 10.46
C LEU A 17 -9.42 10.40 11.74
N GLU A 18 -9.50 11.17 12.83
CA GLU A 18 -8.96 10.75 14.14
C GLU A 18 -9.63 9.46 14.63
N VAL A 19 -10.96 9.39 14.58
CA VAL A 19 -11.72 8.19 14.96
C VAL A 19 -11.29 6.97 14.12
N ALA A 20 -11.16 7.14 12.81
CA ALA A 20 -10.73 6.07 11.91
C ALA A 20 -9.27 5.66 12.15
N ALA A 21 -8.37 6.62 12.38
CA ALA A 21 -6.97 6.34 12.67
C ALA A 21 -6.78 5.52 13.96
N ARG A 22 -7.60 5.76 14.99
CA ARG A 22 -7.61 4.96 16.23
C ARG A 22 -8.09 3.52 16.03
N GLN A 23 -8.76 3.22 14.91
CA GLN A 23 -9.22 1.87 14.57
C GLN A 23 -8.21 1.08 13.72
N ILE A 24 -7.06 1.67 13.37
CA ILE A 24 -6.01 0.95 12.63
C ILE A 24 -5.59 -0.29 13.44
N PRO A 25 -5.70 -1.50 12.87
CA PRO A 25 -5.30 -2.72 13.57
C PRO A 25 -3.77 -2.80 13.59
N LEU A 26 -3.14 -2.50 14.72
CA LEU A 26 -1.67 -2.40 14.80
C LEU A 26 -0.97 -3.75 14.61
N ALA A 27 -1.55 -4.88 15.03
CA ALA A 27 -0.92 -6.19 14.88
C ALA A 27 -0.60 -6.59 13.42
N PRO A 28 -1.51 -6.46 12.42
CA PRO A 28 -1.15 -6.68 11.02
C PRO A 28 -0.22 -5.58 10.45
N VAL A 29 -0.23 -4.35 10.97
CA VAL A 29 0.75 -3.31 10.59
C VAL A 29 2.14 -3.69 11.09
N GLU A 30 2.28 -4.20 12.32
CA GLU A 30 3.53 -4.72 12.87
C GLU A 30 4.08 -5.89 12.03
N GLN A 31 3.21 -6.82 11.60
CA GLN A 31 3.62 -7.89 10.68
C GLN A 31 4.18 -7.35 9.35
N LEU A 32 3.60 -6.27 8.82
CA LEU A 32 4.12 -5.60 7.63
C LEU A 32 5.46 -4.93 7.93
N ALA A 33 5.61 -4.25 9.07
CA ALA A 33 6.87 -3.62 9.48
C ALA A 33 8.02 -4.64 9.54
N GLU A 34 7.79 -5.76 10.20
CA GLU A 34 8.77 -6.86 10.28
C GLU A 34 9.09 -7.47 8.91
N ALA A 35 8.07 -7.67 8.07
CA ALA A 35 8.26 -8.18 6.71
C ALA A 35 9.10 -7.21 5.87
N LEU A 36 8.89 -5.90 5.98
CA LEU A 36 9.68 -4.89 5.28
C LEU A 36 11.11 -4.80 5.81
N LEU A 37 11.33 -4.93 7.12
CA LEU A 37 12.67 -4.97 7.69
C LEU A 37 13.44 -6.20 7.20
N GLY A 38 12.80 -7.37 7.17
CA GLY A 38 13.37 -8.59 6.58
C GLY A 38 13.67 -8.45 5.09
N CYS A 39 12.72 -7.89 4.34
CA CYS A 39 12.86 -7.58 2.91
C CYS A 39 14.07 -6.67 2.65
N TRP A 40 14.28 -5.65 3.47
CA TRP A 40 15.43 -4.75 3.38
C TRP A 40 16.75 -5.48 3.68
N ARG A 41 16.82 -6.19 4.81
CA ARG A 41 17.99 -6.96 5.23
C ARG A 41 18.44 -8.01 4.19
N GLU A 42 17.46 -8.71 3.60
CA GLU A 42 17.70 -9.77 2.61
C GLU A 42 17.81 -9.26 1.17
N ARG A 43 17.73 -7.93 0.98
CA ARG A 43 17.76 -7.25 -0.32
C ARG A 43 16.67 -7.75 -1.28
N ARG A 44 15.52 -8.15 -0.75
CA ARG A 44 14.31 -8.50 -1.49
C ARG A 44 13.63 -7.26 -2.06
N GLN A 45 12.66 -7.46 -2.92
CA GLN A 45 11.88 -6.38 -3.54
C GLN A 45 10.58 -6.14 -2.78
N PHE A 46 10.18 -4.88 -2.75
CA PHE A 46 8.92 -4.44 -2.18
C PHE A 46 8.07 -3.79 -3.27
N PHE A 47 6.88 -4.31 -3.53
CA PHE A 47 5.97 -3.82 -4.56
C PHE A 47 4.79 -3.11 -3.89
N ILE A 48 4.48 -1.89 -4.35
CA ILE A 48 3.32 -1.12 -3.89
C ILE A 48 2.43 -0.80 -5.07
N PHE A 49 1.11 -0.98 -4.93
CA PHE A 49 0.16 -0.70 -6.00
C PHE A 49 -1.24 -0.37 -5.50
N GLY A 50 -2.02 0.32 -6.32
CA GLY A 50 -3.40 0.71 -6.14
C GLY A 50 -3.88 1.54 -7.33
N ASN A 51 -5.14 1.96 -7.32
CA ASN A 51 -5.75 2.76 -8.39
C ASN A 51 -6.02 4.19 -7.93
N GLY A 52 -6.07 5.16 -8.85
CA GLY A 52 -6.46 6.54 -8.56
C GLY A 52 -5.63 7.18 -7.45
N GLY A 53 -6.25 7.66 -6.37
CA GLY A 53 -5.56 8.23 -5.21
C GLY A 53 -4.65 7.21 -4.52
N SER A 54 -5.11 5.96 -4.42
CA SER A 54 -4.26 4.85 -3.93
C SER A 54 -3.01 4.61 -4.79
N ALA A 55 -3.06 4.87 -6.11
CA ALA A 55 -1.88 4.84 -6.97
C ALA A 55 -0.92 6.01 -6.65
N GLY A 56 -1.47 7.21 -6.44
CA GLY A 56 -0.70 8.35 -5.98
C GLY A 56 0.03 8.09 -4.67
N ASN A 57 -0.67 7.49 -3.69
CA ASN A 57 -0.10 7.09 -2.41
C ASN A 57 1.01 6.05 -2.57
N ALA A 58 0.83 5.06 -3.45
CA ALA A 58 1.85 4.05 -3.75
C ALA A 58 3.13 4.67 -4.33
N ILE A 59 3.00 5.63 -5.24
CA ILE A 59 4.13 6.34 -5.86
C ILE A 59 4.85 7.22 -4.82
N HIS A 60 4.09 7.95 -4.00
CA HIS A 60 4.63 8.78 -2.94
C HIS A 60 5.44 7.96 -1.93
N LEU A 61 4.87 6.89 -1.40
CA LEU A 61 5.52 6.04 -0.42
C LEU A 61 6.74 5.30 -1.00
N ALA A 62 6.72 4.93 -2.28
CA ALA A 62 7.90 4.36 -2.92
C ALA A 62 9.10 5.33 -2.91
N ASN A 63 8.85 6.63 -3.12
CA ASN A 63 9.89 7.65 -2.96
C ASN A 63 10.41 7.70 -1.52
N ASP A 64 9.53 7.68 -0.54
CA ASP A 64 9.91 7.77 0.87
C ASP A 64 10.73 6.57 1.34
N TYR A 65 10.33 5.36 0.97
CA TYR A 65 11.06 4.13 1.31
C TYR A 65 12.39 4.01 0.56
N LEU A 66 12.49 4.56 -0.64
CA LEU A 66 13.72 4.54 -1.41
C LEU A 66 14.68 5.65 -0.96
N TYR A 67 14.26 6.92 -1.07
CA TYR A 67 15.13 8.08 -0.85
C TYR A 67 15.15 8.53 0.61
N GLY A 68 13.98 8.59 1.26
CA GLY A 68 13.87 9.07 2.64
C GLY A 68 14.74 8.25 3.61
N ILE A 69 14.84 6.95 3.39
CA ILE A 69 15.70 6.05 4.17
C ILE A 69 17.15 6.09 3.67
N SER A 70 17.40 5.95 2.36
CA SER A 70 18.75 5.81 1.81
C SER A 70 19.63 7.04 1.99
N ARG A 71 19.03 8.23 2.06
CA ARG A 71 19.76 9.49 2.25
C ARG A 71 20.69 9.48 3.47
N VAL A 72 20.35 8.76 4.49
CA VAL A 72 21.12 8.69 5.75
C VAL A 72 21.88 7.37 5.88
N THR A 73 21.32 6.28 5.38
CA THR A 73 21.87 4.93 5.54
C THR A 73 22.79 4.50 4.39
N GLY A 74 22.69 5.18 3.24
CA GLY A 74 23.38 4.78 1.99
C GLY A 74 22.72 3.60 1.26
N HIS A 75 21.74 2.94 1.87
CA HIS A 75 20.95 1.85 1.28
C HIS A 75 19.52 1.85 1.84
N ALA A 76 18.58 1.32 1.09
CA ALA A 76 17.17 1.26 1.46
C ALA A 76 16.47 0.05 0.83
N LEU A 77 15.15 -0.01 0.99
CA LEU A 77 14.29 -0.96 0.33
C LEU A 77 14.38 -0.84 -1.19
N ARG A 78 14.37 -1.97 -1.88
CA ARG A 78 14.24 -2.06 -3.34
C ARG A 78 12.77 -1.97 -3.70
N VAL A 79 12.20 -0.78 -3.60
CA VAL A 79 10.77 -0.54 -3.73
C VAL A 79 10.38 -0.22 -5.17
N HIS A 80 9.24 -0.77 -5.60
CA HIS A 80 8.64 -0.55 -6.91
C HIS A 80 7.18 -0.11 -6.74
N ALA A 81 6.86 1.12 -7.12
CA ALA A 81 5.47 1.53 -7.30
C ALA A 81 5.00 1.07 -8.69
N LEU A 82 4.18 0.02 -8.76
CA LEU A 82 3.72 -0.52 -10.03
C LEU A 82 2.91 0.48 -10.89
N PRO A 83 2.19 1.46 -10.32
CA PRO A 83 1.51 2.48 -11.11
C PRO A 83 2.43 3.59 -11.64
N ALA A 84 3.73 3.61 -11.34
CA ALA A 84 4.61 4.74 -11.67
C ALA A 84 4.98 4.83 -13.16
N ASN A 85 5.01 3.71 -13.91
CA ASN A 85 5.36 3.72 -15.32
C ASN A 85 4.09 3.76 -16.19
N SER A 86 3.73 4.96 -16.63
CA SER A 86 2.51 5.16 -17.46
C SER A 86 2.56 4.44 -18.79
N ALA A 87 3.74 4.28 -19.40
CA ALA A 87 3.87 3.55 -20.66
C ALA A 87 3.56 2.05 -20.47
N VAL A 88 4.06 1.44 -19.39
CA VAL A 88 3.73 0.05 -19.04
C VAL A 88 2.24 -0.11 -18.75
N LEU A 89 1.65 0.79 -17.96
CA LEU A 89 0.22 0.74 -17.63
C LEU A 89 -0.66 0.83 -18.90
N THR A 90 -0.38 1.80 -19.77
CA THR A 90 -1.20 2.02 -20.98
C THR A 90 -1.03 0.90 -22.00
N CYS A 91 0.18 0.37 -22.17
CA CYS A 91 0.45 -0.79 -23.02
C CYS A 91 -0.31 -2.02 -22.51
N LEU A 92 -0.11 -2.40 -21.26
CA LEU A 92 -0.79 -3.56 -20.66
C LEU A 92 -2.31 -3.41 -20.67
N ALA A 93 -2.82 -2.22 -20.38
CA ALA A 93 -4.27 -1.98 -20.43
C ALA A 93 -4.86 -2.13 -21.83
N ASN A 94 -4.10 -1.74 -22.87
CA ASN A 94 -4.51 -1.86 -24.27
C ASN A 94 -4.43 -3.29 -24.79
N ASP A 95 -3.37 -4.00 -24.45
CA ASP A 95 -3.02 -5.29 -25.06
C ASP A 95 -3.58 -6.48 -24.27
N GLU A 96 -3.61 -6.40 -22.93
CA GLU A 96 -3.98 -7.50 -22.02
C GLU A 96 -5.27 -7.23 -21.22
N GLY A 97 -5.65 -5.96 -21.11
CA GLY A 97 -6.77 -5.49 -20.29
C GLY A 97 -6.33 -4.87 -18.97
N TYR A 98 -7.14 -3.90 -18.51
CA TYR A 98 -6.83 -3.11 -17.30
C TYR A 98 -6.70 -3.97 -16.03
N GLU A 99 -7.36 -5.11 -15.97
CA GLU A 99 -7.28 -6.04 -14.86
C GLU A 99 -5.91 -6.74 -14.72
N HIS A 100 -5.05 -6.67 -15.74
CA HIS A 100 -3.74 -7.32 -15.77
C HIS A 100 -2.56 -6.38 -15.46
N ILE A 101 -2.78 -5.06 -15.38
CA ILE A 101 -1.72 -4.05 -15.30
C ILE A 101 -0.74 -4.23 -14.14
N PHE A 102 -1.15 -4.77 -13.00
CA PHE A 102 -0.29 -5.04 -11.86
C PHE A 102 0.18 -6.50 -11.83
N ALA A 103 -0.71 -7.44 -12.11
CA ALA A 103 -0.39 -8.86 -12.09
C ALA A 103 0.72 -9.21 -13.11
N HIS A 104 0.69 -8.63 -14.31
CA HIS A 104 1.71 -8.86 -15.33
C HIS A 104 3.09 -8.35 -14.86
N GLN A 105 3.16 -7.16 -14.26
CA GLN A 105 4.41 -6.62 -13.72
C GLN A 105 4.97 -7.51 -12.60
N LEU A 106 4.12 -7.97 -11.66
CA LEU A 106 4.51 -8.90 -10.61
C LEU A 106 5.01 -10.24 -11.19
N ALA A 107 4.32 -10.77 -12.21
CA ALA A 107 4.73 -12.01 -12.85
C ALA A 107 6.14 -11.95 -13.46
N VAL A 108 6.57 -10.78 -13.93
CA VAL A 108 7.90 -10.56 -14.52
C VAL A 108 8.95 -10.24 -13.46
N LEU A 109 8.63 -9.41 -12.47
CA LEU A 109 9.61 -8.80 -11.57
C LEU A 109 9.76 -9.55 -10.25
N ALA A 110 8.66 -10.14 -9.75
CA ALA A 110 8.63 -10.64 -8.39
C ALA A 110 9.22 -12.06 -8.26
N GLN A 111 9.89 -12.29 -7.14
CA GLN A 111 10.49 -13.55 -6.77
C GLN A 111 9.96 -14.04 -5.40
N PRO A 112 10.04 -15.34 -5.11
CA PRO A 112 9.65 -15.87 -3.80
C PRO A 112 10.39 -15.15 -2.66
N GLY A 113 9.67 -14.75 -1.62
CA GLY A 113 10.19 -14.01 -0.49
C GLY A 113 10.14 -12.49 -0.63
N ASP A 114 9.76 -11.96 -1.79
CA ASP A 114 9.44 -10.54 -1.95
C ASP A 114 8.14 -10.18 -1.18
N VAL A 115 7.91 -8.88 -0.98
CA VAL A 115 6.74 -8.35 -0.27
C VAL A 115 5.91 -7.48 -1.23
N ALA A 116 4.59 -7.57 -1.12
CA ALA A 116 3.68 -6.72 -1.87
C ALA A 116 2.65 -6.06 -0.95
N LEU A 117 2.35 -4.78 -1.20
CA LEU A 117 1.34 -3.99 -0.50
C LEU A 117 0.33 -3.43 -1.49
N ALA A 118 -0.91 -3.88 -1.38
CA ALA A 118 -2.02 -3.36 -2.14
C ALA A 118 -2.74 -2.26 -1.37
N PHE A 119 -3.09 -1.16 -2.04
CA PHE A 119 -3.99 -0.14 -1.55
C PHE A 119 -5.32 -0.20 -2.30
N SER A 120 -6.42 -0.37 -1.55
CA SER A 120 -7.76 -0.39 -2.15
C SER A 120 -8.82 0.00 -1.14
N GLY A 121 -9.47 1.17 -1.32
CA GLY A 121 -10.61 1.54 -0.47
C GLY A 121 -11.72 0.48 -0.53
N SER A 122 -12.19 0.10 -1.71
CA SER A 122 -13.28 -0.86 -1.89
C SER A 122 -12.89 -2.33 -1.69
N GLY A 123 -11.62 -2.69 -1.90
CA GLY A 123 -11.16 -4.08 -1.90
C GLY A 123 -11.71 -4.96 -3.03
N ASN A 124 -12.28 -4.36 -4.11
CA ASN A 124 -12.96 -5.10 -5.18
C ASN A 124 -12.42 -4.81 -6.59
N SER A 125 -11.39 -3.98 -6.73
CA SER A 125 -10.80 -3.65 -8.03
C SER A 125 -10.19 -4.88 -8.71
N PRO A 126 -10.62 -5.27 -9.93
CA PRO A 126 -10.18 -6.52 -10.57
C PRO A 126 -8.65 -6.63 -10.71
N ASN A 127 -7.96 -5.54 -11.05
CA ASN A 127 -6.51 -5.53 -11.17
C ASN A 127 -5.78 -5.74 -9.83
N VAL A 128 -6.34 -5.24 -8.72
CA VAL A 128 -5.81 -5.49 -7.37
C VAL A 128 -6.02 -6.95 -6.98
N LEU A 129 -7.20 -7.52 -7.27
CA LEU A 129 -7.49 -8.91 -6.97
C LEU A 129 -6.57 -9.86 -7.73
N ARG A 130 -6.40 -9.66 -9.06
CA ARG A 130 -5.46 -10.46 -9.86
C ARG A 130 -4.01 -10.32 -9.41
N ALA A 131 -3.61 -9.13 -8.95
CA ALA A 131 -2.28 -8.92 -8.40
C ALA A 131 -2.06 -9.72 -7.10
N LEU A 132 -3.05 -9.76 -6.21
CA LEU A 132 -2.99 -10.58 -4.98
C LEU A 132 -2.95 -12.09 -5.30
N GLU A 133 -3.73 -12.54 -6.28
CA GLU A 133 -3.66 -13.94 -6.78
C GLU A 133 -2.28 -14.26 -7.36
N CYS A 134 -1.68 -13.32 -8.11
CA CYS A 134 -0.33 -13.46 -8.63
C CYS A 134 0.70 -13.53 -7.51
N CYS A 135 0.60 -12.72 -6.45
CA CYS A 135 1.47 -12.80 -5.27
C CYS A 135 1.47 -14.20 -4.68
N LYS A 136 0.29 -14.79 -4.46
CA LYS A 136 0.15 -16.14 -3.92
C LYS A 136 0.86 -17.19 -4.79
N THR A 137 0.69 -17.13 -6.11
CA THR A 137 1.31 -18.09 -7.04
C THR A 137 2.82 -17.92 -7.15
N ARG A 138 3.33 -16.71 -6.89
CA ARG A 138 4.76 -16.36 -6.96
C ARG A 138 5.50 -16.51 -5.62
N GLY A 139 4.82 -16.85 -4.53
CA GLY A 139 5.43 -16.90 -3.20
C GLY A 139 5.83 -15.52 -2.66
N VAL A 140 5.12 -14.49 -3.07
CA VAL A 140 5.25 -13.11 -2.59
C VAL A 140 4.29 -12.92 -1.43
N ARG A 141 4.80 -12.47 -0.28
CA ARG A 141 3.94 -12.19 0.88
C ARG A 141 3.13 -10.92 0.65
N SER A 142 1.81 -11.06 0.64
CA SER A 142 0.89 -9.98 0.29
C SER A 142 0.21 -9.36 1.50
N PHE A 143 0.18 -8.02 1.52
CA PHE A 143 -0.55 -7.19 2.46
C PHE A 143 -1.54 -6.32 1.71
N ALA A 144 -2.65 -5.95 2.34
CA ALA A 144 -3.62 -5.03 1.73
C ALA A 144 -4.18 -4.05 2.76
N VAL A 145 -4.02 -2.75 2.53
CA VAL A 145 -4.73 -1.71 3.29
C VAL A 145 -6.08 -1.45 2.62
N LEU A 146 -7.14 -1.70 3.39
CA LEU A 146 -8.51 -1.77 2.89
C LEU A 146 -9.45 -0.88 3.69
N GLY A 147 -10.36 -0.22 2.99
CA GLY A 147 -11.50 0.51 3.56
C GLY A 147 -12.81 -0.25 3.44
N TYR A 148 -13.92 0.44 3.58
CA TYR A 148 -15.29 -0.08 3.47
C TYR A 148 -15.46 -1.45 4.16
N SER A 149 -15.96 -2.44 3.45
CA SER A 149 -16.11 -3.83 3.94
C SER A 149 -14.83 -4.67 3.78
N GLY A 150 -13.78 -4.11 3.14
CA GLY A 150 -12.57 -4.82 2.75
C GLY A 150 -12.70 -5.63 1.45
N GLY A 151 -13.90 -5.81 0.94
CA GLY A 151 -14.18 -6.52 -0.31
C GLY A 151 -13.57 -7.92 -0.39
N LYS A 152 -13.37 -8.39 -1.62
CA LYS A 152 -12.73 -9.69 -1.89
C LYS A 152 -11.24 -9.70 -1.53
N ALA A 153 -10.57 -8.55 -1.59
CA ALA A 153 -9.15 -8.43 -1.28
C ALA A 153 -8.84 -8.81 0.18
N LYS A 154 -9.79 -8.61 1.12
CA LYS A 154 -9.65 -8.99 2.52
C LYS A 154 -9.42 -10.50 2.72
N ALA A 155 -10.02 -11.34 1.86
CA ALA A 155 -9.84 -12.79 1.92
C ALA A 155 -8.67 -13.29 1.05
N LEU A 156 -8.20 -12.48 0.09
CA LEU A 156 -7.14 -12.86 -0.84
C LEU A 156 -5.75 -12.50 -0.33
N ALA A 157 -5.59 -11.37 0.35
CA ALA A 157 -4.32 -10.95 0.92
C ALA A 157 -3.91 -11.88 2.08
N ASP A 158 -2.62 -12.21 2.19
CA ASP A 158 -2.10 -13.00 3.31
C ASP A 158 -2.31 -12.27 4.64
N VAL A 159 -2.16 -10.95 4.65
CA VAL A 159 -2.37 -10.10 5.83
C VAL A 159 -3.19 -8.87 5.45
N PRO A 160 -4.51 -8.85 5.69
CA PRO A 160 -5.33 -7.66 5.49
C PRO A 160 -5.18 -6.67 6.68
N ILE A 161 -4.93 -5.40 6.35
CA ILE A 161 -4.97 -4.26 7.27
C ILE A 161 -6.27 -3.51 6.97
N HIS A 162 -7.35 -3.88 7.64
CA HIS A 162 -8.68 -3.42 7.31
C HIS A 162 -9.21 -2.43 8.35
N VAL A 163 -9.51 -1.20 7.90
CA VAL A 163 -10.24 -0.20 8.66
C VAL A 163 -11.62 -0.02 8.04
N ALA A 164 -12.66 -0.41 8.75
CA ALA A 164 -14.05 -0.40 8.26
C ALA A 164 -14.60 1.04 8.28
N ILE A 165 -14.23 1.83 7.29
CA ILE A 165 -14.69 3.21 7.10
C ILE A 165 -15.33 3.38 5.72
N ASP A 166 -16.58 3.86 5.67
CA ASP A 166 -17.32 4.15 4.43
C ASP A 166 -17.07 5.60 3.98
N ASP A 167 -15.80 5.91 3.73
CA ASP A 167 -15.33 7.22 3.26
C ASP A 167 -14.04 7.00 2.47
N MET A 168 -14.07 7.27 1.15
CA MET A 168 -12.94 7.00 0.27
C MET A 168 -11.73 7.88 0.61
N GLN A 169 -11.96 9.15 0.90
CA GLN A 169 -10.89 10.11 1.18
C GLN A 169 -10.16 9.73 2.48
N ILE A 170 -10.92 9.43 3.54
CA ILE A 170 -10.33 8.96 4.80
C ILE A 170 -9.63 7.62 4.61
N SER A 171 -10.18 6.70 3.79
CA SER A 171 -9.49 5.43 3.47
C SER A 171 -8.13 5.68 2.80
N GLU A 172 -8.04 6.66 1.89
CA GLU A 172 -6.79 7.04 1.23
C GLU A 172 -5.84 7.79 2.17
N ASP A 173 -6.33 8.65 3.05
CA ASP A 173 -5.52 9.30 4.09
C ASP A 173 -4.88 8.26 5.03
N LEU A 174 -5.63 7.23 5.43
CA LEU A 174 -5.11 6.16 6.29
C LEU A 174 -4.02 5.31 5.63
N GLN A 175 -4.02 5.17 4.29
CA GLN A 175 -2.93 4.52 3.57
C GLN A 175 -1.61 5.27 3.79
N LEU A 176 -1.64 6.61 3.74
CA LEU A 176 -0.46 7.44 4.01
C LEU A 176 -0.08 7.41 5.50
N VAL A 177 -1.05 7.48 6.41
CA VAL A 177 -0.78 7.38 7.85
C VAL A 177 -0.04 6.08 8.17
N ILE A 178 -0.53 4.94 7.67
CA ILE A 178 0.10 3.63 7.85
C ILE A 178 1.49 3.61 7.19
N GLY A 179 1.59 4.08 5.94
CA GLY A 179 2.84 4.12 5.20
C GLY A 179 3.92 4.95 5.90
N HIS A 180 3.58 6.13 6.42
CA HIS A 180 4.51 6.99 7.13
C HIS A 180 4.93 6.42 8.49
N MET A 181 4.01 5.79 9.24
CA MET A 181 4.39 5.07 10.47
C MET A 181 5.42 3.98 10.20
N LEU A 182 5.20 3.18 9.15
CA LEU A 182 6.13 2.13 8.73
C LEU A 182 7.49 2.70 8.31
N MET A 183 7.50 3.78 7.53
CA MET A 183 8.74 4.43 7.08
C MET A 183 9.56 4.94 8.27
N GLN A 184 8.93 5.62 9.23
CA GLN A 184 9.62 6.14 10.42
C GLN A 184 10.14 5.00 11.29
N TRP A 185 9.35 3.97 11.49
CA TRP A 185 9.74 2.80 12.26
C TRP A 185 10.94 2.08 11.62
N LEU A 186 10.93 1.87 10.31
CA LEU A 186 12.06 1.30 9.57
C LEU A 186 13.33 2.16 9.69
N TYR A 187 13.17 3.48 9.66
CA TYR A 187 14.29 4.39 9.86
C TYR A 187 14.90 4.27 11.26
N GLU A 188 14.09 4.12 12.29
CA GLU A 188 14.56 3.90 13.68
C GLU A 188 15.25 2.54 13.84
N HIS A 189 14.80 1.52 13.09
CA HIS A 189 15.34 0.15 13.14
C HIS A 189 16.38 -0.15 12.06
N ARG A 190 16.89 0.87 11.36
CA ARG A 190 17.81 0.74 10.22
C ARG A 190 19.09 -0.06 10.49
N ASP A 191 19.58 -0.05 11.73
CA ASP A 191 20.79 -0.78 12.11
C ASP A 191 20.57 -2.32 12.11
N GLN A 192 19.32 -2.77 12.18
CA GLN A 192 18.95 -4.18 12.08
C GLN A 192 18.84 -4.67 10.62
N ALA A 193 18.90 -3.77 9.64
CA ALA A 193 18.85 -4.08 8.22
C ALA A 193 20.26 -4.12 7.56
N ARG A 194 21.32 -3.94 8.35
CA ARG A 194 22.74 -4.00 7.90
C ARG A 194 23.28 -5.41 7.84
#